data_6d16a6428b40f734b52c305542de5514
#
_entry.id   6d16a6428b40f734b52c305542de5514
#
_cell.length_a   1.000
_cell.length_b   1.000
_cell.length_c   1.000
_cell.angle_alpha   90.00
_cell.angle_beta   90.00
_cell.angle_gamma   90.00
#
_symmetry.space_group_name_H-M   'P 1'
#
loop_
_entity.id
_entity.type
_entity.pdbx_description
1 polymer ?
#
loop_
_entity_poly.entity_id
_entity_poly.type
_entity_poly.pdbx_seq_one_letter_code
_entity_poly.pdbx_strand_id
1 'polypeptide(L)'
;MFFGNSLPFNPEQDIPSLAGKVILVTGANIGLGKQCVLEYARHQPSLIWLVARTLDKAQTTVNEIHQQLDVKNTPPIKPLAMDLSSLSSVTTAARTIVAESPRLDILMLNAGIMAAPPGLTNEGYELQFGTNYIGHALFTKLLLPVLEKTAAIPDADVRIISLSSHGHVYAPKEGVLFDTLRTDAESLGAYGRYGQSKLAIILWTRQMARKYPQFTLASIHPGVVRTNLMNNATGSPWVIRVLGMVANKVVTPVDQGVKNQLWASVAREVKSGEYYEPVGIGGPQTPKGEDDALGLKVWEWTEKELQGYE
;
A
#
# COMPACT_ATOMS: atom_id res chain seq x y z
N MET A 1 -18.83 -15.06 8.22
CA MET A 1 -17.85 -15.17 9.32
C MET A 1 -16.50 -15.40 8.70
N PHE A 2 -15.72 -14.34 8.48
CA PHE A 2 -14.41 -14.41 7.79
C PHE A 2 -13.25 -14.17 8.77
N PHE A 3 -13.35 -14.68 9.99
CA PHE A 3 -12.25 -14.64 10.94
C PHE A 3 -11.74 -16.07 11.13
N GLY A 4 -11.02 -16.58 10.11
CA GLY A 4 -10.09 -17.67 10.31
C GLY A 4 -9.04 -17.26 11.36
N ASN A 5 -8.40 -18.21 11.99
CA ASN A 5 -7.41 -18.02 13.06
C ASN A 5 -6.31 -17.05 12.65
N SER A 6 -6.49 -15.72 12.87
CA SER A 6 -5.42 -14.76 12.72
C SER A 6 -4.34 -15.02 13.77
N LEU A 7 -3.09 -14.79 13.42
CA LEU A 7 -2.02 -14.80 14.42
C LEU A 7 -2.25 -13.63 15.42
N PRO A 8 -2.02 -13.87 16.70
CA PRO A 8 -2.03 -12.79 17.68
C PRO A 8 -0.89 -11.82 17.35
N PHE A 9 -1.19 -10.52 17.34
CA PHE A 9 -0.20 -9.47 17.15
C PHE A 9 -0.62 -8.23 17.93
N ASN A 10 0.26 -7.79 18.83
CA ASN A 10 0.12 -6.57 19.59
C ASN A 10 1.19 -5.57 19.15
N PRO A 11 0.86 -4.49 18.41
CA PRO A 11 1.85 -3.53 17.93
C PRO A 11 2.78 -2.98 19.00
N GLU A 12 2.28 -2.73 20.21
CA GLU A 12 3.08 -2.18 21.31
C GLU A 12 4.18 -3.13 21.80
N GLN A 13 3.95 -4.45 21.73
CA GLN A 13 4.85 -5.48 22.27
C GLN A 13 5.66 -6.18 21.19
N ASP A 14 5.07 -6.38 20.00
CA ASP A 14 5.61 -7.25 18.97
C ASP A 14 6.39 -6.48 17.89
N ILE A 15 6.21 -5.14 17.79
CA ILE A 15 7.10 -4.32 16.94
C ILE A 15 8.43 -4.14 17.71
N PRO A 16 9.55 -4.57 17.14
CA PRO A 16 10.86 -4.38 17.78
C PRO A 16 11.27 -2.91 17.76
N SER A 17 12.35 -2.55 18.43
CA SER A 17 12.96 -1.22 18.27
C SER A 17 13.26 -0.96 16.79
N LEU A 18 12.80 0.18 16.28
CA LEU A 18 13.05 0.65 14.93
C LEU A 18 14.19 1.68 14.87
N ALA A 19 14.97 1.79 15.96
CA ALA A 19 16.12 2.69 16.02
C ALA A 19 17.07 2.46 14.82
N GLY A 20 17.51 3.53 14.20
CA GLY A 20 18.36 3.49 13.01
C GLY A 20 17.59 3.26 11.69
N LYS A 21 16.31 2.89 11.71
CA LYS A 21 15.52 2.61 10.51
C LYS A 21 14.85 3.86 9.95
N VAL A 22 14.72 3.91 8.64
CA VAL A 22 13.93 4.91 7.90
C VAL A 22 12.71 4.22 7.31
N ILE A 23 11.53 4.81 7.53
CA ILE A 23 10.23 4.25 7.15
C ILE A 23 9.51 5.25 6.26
N LEU A 24 8.80 4.73 5.26
CA LEU A 24 7.95 5.54 4.39
C LEU A 24 6.56 4.94 4.32
N VAL A 25 5.52 5.79 4.51
CA VAL A 25 4.12 5.37 4.43
C VAL A 25 3.37 6.26 3.45
N THR A 26 2.79 5.67 2.39
CA THR A 26 1.94 6.41 1.44
C THR A 26 0.49 6.48 1.93
N GLY A 27 -0.21 7.59 1.63
CA GLY A 27 -1.59 7.79 2.08
C GLY A 27 -1.71 7.87 3.61
N ALA A 28 -0.70 8.45 4.24
CA ALA A 28 -0.51 8.41 5.69
C ALA A 28 -1.25 9.53 6.45
N ASN A 29 -2.09 10.32 5.77
CA ASN A 29 -2.79 11.44 6.41
C ASN A 29 -4.10 11.04 7.12
N ILE A 30 -4.63 9.84 6.89
CA ILE A 30 -5.86 9.34 7.51
C ILE A 30 -5.85 7.81 7.66
N GLY A 31 -6.77 7.30 8.47
CA GLY A 31 -7.08 5.86 8.55
C GLY A 31 -5.86 4.99 8.87
N LEU A 32 -5.70 3.89 8.11
CA LEU A 32 -4.65 2.89 8.35
C LEU A 32 -3.24 3.47 8.21
N GLY A 33 -3.01 4.33 7.21
CA GLY A 33 -1.69 4.93 7.01
C GLY A 33 -1.28 5.84 8.17
N LYS A 34 -2.20 6.69 8.68
CA LYS A 34 -1.95 7.51 9.88
C LYS A 34 -1.66 6.63 11.10
N GLN A 35 -2.45 5.56 11.29
CA GLN A 35 -2.24 4.65 12.41
C GLN A 35 -0.89 3.92 12.30
N CYS A 36 -0.46 3.53 11.09
CA CYS A 36 0.88 2.98 10.88
C CYS A 36 1.98 3.93 11.34
N VAL A 37 1.91 5.20 10.92
CA VAL A 37 2.90 6.20 11.33
C VAL A 37 2.91 6.38 12.84
N LEU A 38 1.74 6.42 13.47
CA LEU A 38 1.61 6.54 14.92
C LEU A 38 2.26 5.36 15.66
N GLU A 39 1.97 4.12 15.21
CA GLU A 39 2.55 2.92 15.82
C GLU A 39 4.08 2.87 15.61
N TYR A 40 4.56 3.10 14.39
CA TYR A 40 6.01 3.15 14.14
C TYR A 40 6.72 4.21 14.98
N ALA A 41 6.11 5.39 15.14
CA ALA A 41 6.71 6.47 15.92
C ALA A 41 6.93 6.10 17.40
N ARG A 42 6.08 5.24 17.98
CA ARG A 42 6.27 4.71 19.34
C ARG A 42 7.52 3.82 19.49
N HIS A 43 8.01 3.26 18.38
CA HIS A 43 9.17 2.35 18.34
C HIS A 43 10.47 3.03 17.87
N GLN A 44 10.50 4.37 17.89
CA GLN A 44 11.69 5.21 17.76
C GLN A 44 12.53 4.98 16.47
N PRO A 45 11.94 4.98 15.25
CA PRO A 45 12.73 4.99 14.02
C PRO A 45 13.54 6.30 13.92
N SER A 46 14.59 6.28 13.09
CA SER A 46 15.39 7.48 12.83
C SER A 46 14.66 8.53 12.01
N LEU A 47 13.73 8.10 11.14
CA LEU A 47 12.93 8.98 10.31
C LEU A 47 11.68 8.26 9.82
N ILE A 48 10.55 8.97 9.77
CA ILE A 48 9.35 8.54 9.07
C ILE A 48 9.00 9.56 7.98
N TRP A 49 8.89 9.11 6.72
CA TRP A 49 8.27 9.88 5.66
C TRP A 49 6.76 9.68 5.67
N LEU A 50 6.02 10.73 5.99
CA LEU A 50 4.55 10.75 5.98
C LEU A 50 4.10 11.35 4.65
N VAL A 51 3.66 10.47 3.73
CA VAL A 51 3.28 10.87 2.37
C VAL A 51 1.76 11.00 2.24
N ALA A 52 1.30 12.15 1.75
CA ALA A 52 -0.11 12.42 1.45
C ALA A 52 -0.25 13.13 0.10
N ARG A 53 -1.48 13.22 -0.43
CA ARG A 53 -1.73 13.86 -1.73
C ARG A 53 -1.31 15.33 -1.78
N THR A 54 -1.46 16.05 -0.65
CA THR A 54 -1.05 17.45 -0.52
C THR A 54 -0.18 17.65 0.71
N LEU A 55 0.75 18.60 0.64
CA LEU A 55 1.65 18.89 1.75
C LEU A 55 0.90 19.35 3.01
N ASP A 56 -0.15 20.15 2.87
CA ASP A 56 -0.96 20.63 3.99
C ASP A 56 -1.60 19.48 4.78
N LYS A 57 -2.13 18.45 4.08
CA LYS A 57 -2.69 17.26 4.73
C LYS A 57 -1.60 16.47 5.45
N ALA A 58 -0.44 16.34 4.85
CA ALA A 58 0.69 15.66 5.47
C ALA A 58 1.14 16.41 6.74
N GLN A 59 1.33 17.73 6.66
CA GLN A 59 1.76 18.57 7.77
C GLN A 59 0.74 18.59 8.92
N THR A 60 -0.55 18.71 8.60
CA THR A 60 -1.62 18.64 9.62
C THR A 60 -1.53 17.32 10.39
N THR A 61 -1.34 16.21 9.68
CA THR A 61 -1.26 14.90 10.33
C THR A 61 0.00 14.74 11.17
N VAL A 62 1.14 15.27 10.74
CA VAL A 62 2.36 15.32 11.56
C VAL A 62 2.09 16.04 12.88
N ASN A 63 1.43 17.20 12.82
CA ASN A 63 1.09 17.95 14.02
C ASN A 63 0.13 17.17 14.95
N GLU A 64 -0.87 16.50 14.40
CA GLU A 64 -1.80 15.66 15.16
C GLU A 64 -1.09 14.47 15.83
N ILE A 65 -0.13 13.84 15.16
CA ILE A 65 0.67 12.75 15.74
C ILE A 65 1.56 13.27 16.86
N HIS A 66 2.21 14.42 16.68
CA HIS A 66 3.02 15.07 17.73
C HIS A 66 2.19 15.47 18.96
N GLN A 67 0.90 15.81 18.79
CA GLN A 67 0.00 16.08 19.91
C GLN A 67 -0.42 14.80 20.67
N GLN A 68 -0.46 13.65 19.99
CA GLN A 68 -0.82 12.36 20.59
C GLN A 68 0.37 11.67 21.28
N LEU A 69 1.58 11.97 20.84
CA LEU A 69 2.81 11.46 21.41
C LEU A 69 3.52 12.60 22.18
N ASP A 70 4.31 12.25 23.19
CA ASP A 70 5.18 13.22 23.82
C ASP A 70 6.22 13.73 22.80
N VAL A 71 6.16 15.03 22.48
CA VAL A 71 7.01 15.67 21.48
C VAL A 71 8.51 15.42 21.71
N LYS A 72 8.93 15.31 22.98
CA LYS A 72 10.35 15.07 23.34
C LYS A 72 10.83 13.66 22.94
N ASN A 73 9.88 12.72 22.80
CA ASN A 73 10.17 11.33 22.50
C ASN A 73 9.66 10.89 21.10
N THR A 74 9.14 11.83 20.30
CA THR A 74 8.67 11.52 18.95
C THR A 74 9.84 11.58 17.96
N PRO A 75 10.06 10.54 17.15
CA PRO A 75 11.07 10.57 16.11
C PRO A 75 10.77 11.62 15.04
N PRO A 76 11.74 12.05 14.23
CA PRO A 76 11.50 12.94 13.11
C PRO A 76 10.45 12.36 12.15
N ILE A 77 9.39 13.13 11.86
CA ILE A 77 8.38 12.79 10.86
C ILE A 77 8.40 13.90 9.80
N LYS A 78 8.81 13.56 8.57
CA LYS A 78 8.87 14.49 7.45
C LYS A 78 7.61 14.35 6.58
N PRO A 79 6.82 15.44 6.42
CA PRO A 79 5.70 15.45 5.50
C PRO A 79 6.18 15.54 4.05
N LEU A 80 5.52 14.81 3.13
CA LEU A 80 5.80 14.87 1.70
C LEU A 80 4.50 14.81 0.90
N ALA A 81 4.40 15.64 -0.13
CA ALA A 81 3.29 15.60 -1.08
C ALA A 81 3.57 14.61 -2.21
N MET A 82 2.59 13.75 -2.53
CA MET A 82 2.63 12.86 -3.69
C MET A 82 1.21 12.48 -4.12
N ASP A 83 0.87 12.77 -5.37
CA ASP A 83 -0.35 12.30 -6.01
C ASP A 83 -0.04 11.09 -6.90
N LEU A 84 -0.51 9.90 -6.50
CA LEU A 84 -0.31 8.65 -7.24
C LEU A 84 -1.05 8.61 -8.59
N SER A 85 -2.00 9.51 -8.83
CA SER A 85 -2.66 9.67 -10.13
C SER A 85 -1.86 10.54 -11.11
N SER A 86 -0.64 10.95 -10.74
CA SER A 86 0.29 11.72 -11.57
C SER A 86 1.71 11.16 -11.45
N LEU A 87 2.21 10.53 -12.51
CA LEU A 87 3.56 9.96 -12.51
C LEU A 87 4.65 11.02 -12.35
N SER A 88 4.40 12.25 -12.81
CA SER A 88 5.31 13.37 -12.57
C SER A 88 5.40 13.76 -11.09
N SER A 89 4.27 13.73 -10.36
CA SER A 89 4.25 13.93 -8.90
C SER A 89 5.00 12.80 -8.18
N VAL A 90 4.79 11.55 -8.61
CA VAL A 90 5.50 10.38 -8.07
C VAL A 90 7.02 10.51 -8.27
N THR A 91 7.45 10.90 -9.46
CA THR A 91 8.87 11.12 -9.78
C THR A 91 9.49 12.20 -8.90
N THR A 92 8.80 13.32 -8.72
CA THR A 92 9.27 14.41 -7.86
C THR A 92 9.43 13.95 -6.41
N ALA A 93 8.43 13.24 -5.88
CA ALA A 93 8.49 12.72 -4.51
C ALA A 93 9.62 11.70 -4.33
N ALA A 94 9.80 10.79 -5.28
CA ALA A 94 10.89 9.80 -5.23
C ALA A 94 12.27 10.46 -5.24
N ARG A 95 12.49 11.47 -6.09
CA ARG A 95 13.74 12.24 -6.11
C ARG A 95 14.05 12.92 -4.80
N THR A 96 13.04 13.51 -4.14
CA THR A 96 13.20 14.12 -2.82
C THR A 96 13.68 13.08 -1.79
N ILE A 97 13.05 11.89 -1.78
CA ILE A 97 13.42 10.83 -0.83
C ILE A 97 14.83 10.34 -1.09
N VAL A 98 15.18 10.05 -2.35
CA VAL A 98 16.53 9.57 -2.72
C VAL A 98 17.61 10.60 -2.34
N ALA A 99 17.33 11.90 -2.50
CA ALA A 99 18.26 12.97 -2.15
C ALA A 99 18.42 13.15 -0.64
N GLU A 100 17.36 12.95 0.15
CA GLU A 100 17.34 13.28 1.58
C GLU A 100 17.46 12.06 2.51
N SER A 101 17.34 10.83 1.98
CA SER A 101 17.38 9.61 2.78
C SER A 101 18.56 8.72 2.38
N PRO A 102 19.56 8.54 3.25
CA PRO A 102 20.68 7.66 2.97
C PRO A 102 20.32 6.17 2.96
N ARG A 103 19.13 5.82 3.50
CA ARG A 103 18.57 4.47 3.60
C ARG A 103 17.04 4.51 3.61
N LEU A 104 16.43 3.36 3.28
CA LEU A 104 15.00 3.13 3.41
C LEU A 104 14.78 1.65 3.78
N ASP A 105 14.29 1.40 5.00
CA ASP A 105 14.14 0.05 5.55
C ASP A 105 12.73 -0.51 5.36
N ILE A 106 11.69 0.33 5.51
CA ILE A 106 10.30 -0.10 5.35
C ILE A 106 9.60 0.85 4.38
N LEU A 107 9.15 0.30 3.26
CA LEU A 107 8.30 0.97 2.27
C LEU A 107 6.88 0.44 2.39
N MET A 108 5.98 1.23 2.99
CA MET A 108 4.57 0.89 3.16
C MET A 108 3.72 1.56 2.06
N LEU A 109 3.36 0.79 1.04
CA LEU A 109 2.52 1.22 -0.07
C LEU A 109 1.04 1.10 0.31
N ASN A 110 0.59 2.01 1.19
CA ASN A 110 -0.74 1.96 1.83
C ASN A 110 -1.82 2.73 1.07
N ALA A 111 -1.47 3.77 0.32
CA ALA A 111 -2.45 4.61 -0.37
C ALA A 111 -3.32 3.83 -1.35
N GLY A 112 -4.54 4.32 -1.57
CA GLY A 112 -5.43 3.76 -2.58
C GLY A 112 -6.79 4.43 -2.60
N ILE A 113 -7.52 4.18 -3.69
CA ILE A 113 -8.91 4.57 -3.90
C ILE A 113 -9.74 3.33 -4.19
N MET A 114 -11.03 3.39 -3.88
CA MET A 114 -11.96 2.28 -4.08
C MET A 114 -13.27 2.77 -4.67
N ALA A 115 -13.80 2.00 -5.61
CA ALA A 115 -15.09 2.25 -6.24
C ALA A 115 -15.26 3.71 -6.70
N ALA A 116 -14.21 4.28 -7.27
CA ALA A 116 -14.24 5.61 -7.88
C ALA A 116 -15.11 5.61 -9.15
N PRO A 117 -15.69 6.77 -9.54
CA PRO A 117 -16.29 6.92 -10.86
C PRO A 117 -15.32 6.55 -11.99
N PRO A 118 -15.82 6.20 -13.19
CA PRO A 118 -14.97 6.05 -14.37
C PRO A 118 -14.12 7.31 -14.59
N GLY A 119 -12.87 7.12 -14.98
CA GLY A 119 -11.95 8.21 -15.23
C GLY A 119 -10.54 7.73 -15.48
N LEU A 120 -9.66 8.68 -15.80
CA LEU A 120 -8.26 8.43 -16.12
C LEU A 120 -7.33 9.20 -15.19
N THR A 121 -6.12 8.68 -15.00
CA THR A 121 -5.00 9.43 -14.41
C THR A 121 -4.47 10.47 -15.40
N ASN A 122 -3.55 11.32 -14.96
CA ASN A 122 -2.94 12.33 -15.83
C ASN A 122 -2.27 11.72 -17.06
N GLU A 123 -1.70 10.52 -16.93
CA GLU A 123 -1.03 9.81 -18.00
C GLU A 123 -1.93 8.83 -18.77
N GLY A 124 -3.26 8.87 -18.51
CA GLY A 124 -4.27 8.13 -19.27
C GLY A 124 -4.44 6.67 -18.86
N TYR A 125 -4.09 6.28 -17.65
CA TYR A 125 -4.44 4.96 -17.10
C TYR A 125 -5.82 4.99 -16.45
N GLU A 126 -6.53 3.84 -16.45
CA GLU A 126 -7.75 3.70 -15.64
C GLU A 126 -7.47 4.18 -14.22
N LEU A 127 -8.37 5.01 -13.68
CA LEU A 127 -8.10 5.81 -12.49
C LEU A 127 -7.70 4.98 -11.27
N GLN A 128 -8.39 3.85 -11.01
CA GLN A 128 -8.08 3.01 -9.85
C GLN A 128 -6.82 2.17 -10.10
N PHE A 129 -6.64 1.65 -11.30
CA PHE A 129 -5.44 0.89 -11.67
C PHE A 129 -4.20 1.77 -11.65
N GLY A 130 -4.29 2.95 -12.24
CA GLY A 130 -3.20 3.94 -12.26
C GLY A 130 -2.81 4.38 -10.85
N THR A 131 -3.80 4.76 -10.01
CA THR A 131 -3.56 5.26 -8.65
C THR A 131 -3.08 4.15 -7.71
N ASN A 132 -3.78 2.99 -7.67
CA ASN A 132 -3.50 1.94 -6.69
C ASN A 132 -2.24 1.15 -7.03
N TYR A 133 -1.98 0.95 -8.34
CA TYR A 133 -0.94 0.05 -8.80
C TYR A 133 0.20 0.77 -9.53
N ILE A 134 -0.04 1.43 -10.68
CA ILE A 134 1.03 2.01 -11.52
C ILE A 134 1.81 3.08 -10.78
N GLY A 135 1.13 3.98 -10.06
CA GLY A 135 1.80 5.00 -9.25
C GLY A 135 2.75 4.39 -8.22
N HIS A 136 2.33 3.33 -7.54
CA HIS A 136 3.17 2.61 -6.58
C HIS A 136 4.28 1.80 -7.25
N ALA A 137 4.02 1.18 -8.41
CA ALA A 137 5.05 0.46 -9.16
C ALA A 137 6.17 1.41 -9.60
N LEU A 138 5.82 2.59 -10.16
CA LEU A 138 6.79 3.63 -10.49
C LEU A 138 7.54 4.11 -9.25
N PHE A 139 6.81 4.41 -8.18
CA PHE A 139 7.43 4.90 -6.95
C PHE A 139 8.46 3.91 -6.40
N THR A 140 8.12 2.62 -6.38
CA THR A 140 9.04 1.56 -5.95
C THR A 140 10.25 1.47 -6.88
N LYS A 141 10.05 1.50 -8.21
CA LYS A 141 11.12 1.48 -9.22
C LYS A 141 12.13 2.60 -8.98
N LEU A 142 11.65 3.83 -8.76
CA LEU A 142 12.50 4.99 -8.53
C LEU A 142 13.21 4.97 -7.16
N LEU A 143 12.69 4.22 -6.19
CA LEU A 143 13.30 4.04 -4.87
C LEU A 143 14.24 2.83 -4.81
N LEU A 144 14.32 1.98 -5.84
CA LEU A 144 15.21 0.82 -5.86
C LEU A 144 16.65 1.17 -5.47
N PRO A 145 17.28 2.24 -5.98
CA PRO A 145 18.67 2.55 -5.63
C PRO A 145 18.88 2.73 -4.12
N VAL A 146 17.97 3.39 -3.41
CA VAL A 146 18.09 3.57 -1.96
C VAL A 146 17.73 2.29 -1.19
N LEU A 147 16.78 1.50 -1.68
CA LEU A 147 16.40 0.20 -1.09
C LEU A 147 17.56 -0.81 -1.22
N GLU A 148 18.19 -0.92 -2.38
CA GLU A 148 19.34 -1.80 -2.63
C GLU A 148 20.56 -1.37 -1.82
N LYS A 149 20.83 -0.08 -1.75
CA LYS A 149 21.88 0.47 -0.88
C LYS A 149 21.62 0.11 0.58
N THR A 150 20.37 0.16 1.03
CA THR A 150 20.00 -0.22 2.39
C THR A 150 20.19 -1.72 2.63
N ALA A 151 19.75 -2.56 1.67
CA ALA A 151 19.91 -4.01 1.78
C ALA A 151 21.38 -4.47 1.79
N ALA A 152 22.29 -3.66 1.26
CA ALA A 152 23.72 -3.94 1.31
C ALA A 152 24.37 -3.65 2.69
N ILE A 153 23.64 -3.01 3.62
CA ILE A 153 24.12 -2.79 5.00
C ILE A 153 24.04 -4.12 5.75
N PRO A 154 25.09 -4.54 6.50
CA PRO A 154 25.03 -5.74 7.30
C PRO A 154 23.81 -5.78 8.22
N ASP A 155 23.13 -6.92 8.28
CA ASP A 155 21.94 -7.18 9.10
C ASP A 155 20.72 -6.27 8.76
N ALA A 156 20.72 -5.58 7.63
CA ALA A 156 19.57 -4.83 7.18
C ALA A 156 18.43 -5.78 6.75
N ASP A 157 17.21 -5.42 7.15
CA ASP A 157 15.97 -6.07 6.74
C ASP A 157 15.11 -5.05 6.01
N VAL A 158 15.15 -5.08 4.67
CA VAL A 158 14.42 -4.16 3.82
C VAL A 158 13.07 -4.79 3.46
N ARG A 159 11.99 -4.08 3.78
CA ARG A 159 10.62 -4.56 3.58
C ARG A 159 9.80 -3.65 2.71
N ILE A 160 9.07 -4.24 1.76
CA ILE A 160 8.12 -3.55 0.88
C ILE A 160 6.75 -4.18 1.08
N ILE A 161 5.83 -3.44 1.70
CA ILE A 161 4.50 -3.93 2.04
C ILE A 161 3.45 -3.19 1.21
N SER A 162 2.70 -3.95 0.41
CA SER A 162 1.71 -3.42 -0.53
C SER A 162 0.28 -3.70 -0.04
N LEU A 163 -0.54 -2.65 0.13
CA LEU A 163 -1.94 -2.83 0.49
C LEU A 163 -2.76 -3.29 -0.73
N SER A 164 -3.04 -4.59 -0.76
CA SER A 164 -4.07 -5.16 -1.61
C SER A 164 -5.42 -5.14 -0.89
N SER A 165 -6.30 -6.07 -1.19
CA SER A 165 -7.64 -6.17 -0.62
C SER A 165 -8.24 -7.53 -0.94
N HIS A 166 -9.15 -8.03 -0.07
CA HIS A 166 -10.08 -9.10 -0.44
C HIS A 166 -10.83 -8.76 -1.74
N GLY A 167 -11.01 -7.47 -2.04
CA GLY A 167 -11.63 -7.01 -3.27
C GLY A 167 -10.96 -7.48 -4.57
N HIS A 168 -9.76 -8.10 -4.54
CA HIS A 168 -9.16 -8.75 -5.71
C HIS A 168 -10.04 -9.88 -6.28
N VAL A 169 -10.95 -10.46 -5.48
CA VAL A 169 -11.92 -11.47 -5.95
C VAL A 169 -12.90 -10.91 -6.99
N TYR A 170 -13.11 -9.58 -7.03
CA TYR A 170 -13.97 -8.91 -8.01
C TYR A 170 -13.25 -8.60 -9.33
N ALA A 171 -11.99 -8.98 -9.47
CA ALA A 171 -11.29 -8.86 -10.75
C ALA A 171 -12.01 -9.61 -11.87
N PRO A 172 -11.91 -9.18 -13.13
CA PRO A 172 -12.48 -9.88 -14.28
C PRO A 172 -12.10 -11.35 -14.31
N LYS A 173 -12.88 -12.18 -15.01
CA LYS A 173 -12.63 -13.62 -15.11
C LYS A 173 -11.24 -13.93 -15.67
N GLU A 174 -10.73 -13.11 -16.54
CA GLU A 174 -9.39 -13.19 -17.15
C GLU A 174 -8.28 -12.67 -16.21
N GLY A 175 -8.64 -12.04 -15.09
CA GLY A 175 -7.75 -11.43 -14.11
C GLY A 175 -7.48 -9.97 -14.41
N VAL A 176 -6.52 -9.66 -15.28
CA VAL A 176 -6.18 -8.30 -15.71
C VAL A 176 -6.46 -8.16 -17.20
N LEU A 177 -7.34 -7.24 -17.56
CA LEU A 177 -7.71 -6.93 -18.95
C LEU A 177 -6.85 -5.78 -19.47
N PHE A 178 -5.70 -6.08 -20.05
CA PHE A 178 -4.70 -5.11 -20.45
C PHE A 178 -5.23 -4.05 -21.42
N ASP A 179 -6.15 -4.41 -22.32
CA ASP A 179 -6.76 -3.51 -23.29
C ASP A 179 -7.64 -2.43 -22.63
N THR A 180 -8.06 -2.64 -21.38
CA THR A 180 -8.89 -1.70 -20.63
C THR A 180 -8.08 -0.71 -19.80
N LEU A 181 -6.79 -0.97 -19.59
CA LEU A 181 -5.95 -0.21 -18.65
C LEU A 181 -5.63 1.22 -19.11
N ARG A 182 -5.83 1.51 -20.41
CA ARG A 182 -5.70 2.84 -21.02
C ARG A 182 -7.06 3.45 -21.42
N THR A 183 -8.15 2.98 -20.79
CA THR A 183 -9.51 3.50 -20.95
C THR A 183 -10.10 3.74 -19.56
N ASP A 184 -11.27 4.35 -19.47
CA ASP A 184 -11.99 4.49 -18.19
C ASP A 184 -12.58 3.18 -17.66
N ALA A 185 -12.58 2.13 -18.50
CA ALA A 185 -13.06 0.78 -18.21
C ALA A 185 -14.43 0.76 -17.52
N GLU A 186 -15.36 1.65 -17.92
CA GLU A 186 -16.68 1.80 -17.30
C GLU A 186 -17.46 0.48 -17.29
N SER A 187 -17.34 -0.32 -18.36
CA SER A 187 -18.02 -1.61 -18.52
C SER A 187 -17.67 -2.63 -17.43
N LEU A 188 -16.51 -2.50 -16.78
CA LEU A 188 -16.11 -3.36 -15.66
C LEU A 188 -16.82 -3.01 -14.34
N GLY A 189 -17.49 -1.88 -14.29
CA GLY A 189 -18.05 -1.33 -13.06
C GLY A 189 -16.97 -0.95 -12.02
N ALA A 190 -17.38 -0.22 -11.00
CA ALA A 190 -16.46 0.35 -10.02
C ALA A 190 -15.65 -0.73 -9.25
N TYR A 191 -16.29 -1.84 -8.90
CA TYR A 191 -15.64 -2.94 -8.17
C TYR A 191 -14.77 -3.82 -9.06
N GLY A 192 -15.13 -4.03 -10.34
CA GLY A 192 -14.29 -4.76 -11.28
C GLY A 192 -12.96 -4.02 -11.52
N ARG A 193 -13.00 -2.70 -11.75
CA ARG A 193 -11.81 -1.86 -11.86
C ARG A 193 -10.94 -1.91 -10.59
N TYR A 194 -11.58 -1.78 -9.42
CA TYR A 194 -10.89 -1.90 -8.14
C TYR A 194 -10.24 -3.29 -7.97
N GLY A 195 -11.01 -4.35 -8.21
CA GLY A 195 -10.54 -5.74 -8.08
C GLY A 195 -9.33 -6.03 -8.97
N GLN A 196 -9.38 -5.55 -10.23
CA GLN A 196 -8.25 -5.65 -11.16
C GLN A 196 -6.99 -4.97 -10.63
N SER A 197 -7.12 -3.76 -10.05
CA SER A 197 -5.98 -3.05 -9.46
C SER A 197 -5.38 -3.79 -8.26
N LYS A 198 -6.23 -4.42 -7.42
CA LYS A 198 -5.79 -5.14 -6.23
C LYS A 198 -5.21 -6.51 -6.54
N LEU A 199 -5.69 -7.17 -7.59
CA LEU A 199 -5.08 -8.40 -8.13
C LEU A 199 -3.70 -8.11 -8.71
N ALA A 200 -3.55 -7.03 -9.48
CA ALA A 200 -2.26 -6.63 -10.04
C ALA A 200 -1.21 -6.39 -8.96
N ILE A 201 -1.58 -5.80 -7.81
CA ILE A 201 -0.68 -5.63 -6.65
C ILE A 201 -0.17 -6.98 -6.14
N ILE A 202 -1.05 -7.99 -5.98
CA ILE A 202 -0.65 -9.34 -5.52
C ILE A 202 0.35 -9.95 -6.50
N LEU A 203 0.00 -9.98 -7.79
CA LEU A 203 0.81 -10.57 -8.83
C LEU A 203 2.17 -9.88 -8.98
N TRP A 204 2.18 -8.56 -8.94
CA TRP A 204 3.41 -7.76 -9.01
C TRP A 204 4.32 -7.99 -7.80
N THR A 205 3.75 -8.04 -6.58
CA THR A 205 4.52 -8.32 -5.36
C THR A 205 5.23 -9.67 -5.45
N ARG A 206 4.57 -10.71 -6.00
CA ARG A 206 5.17 -12.02 -6.23
C ARG A 206 6.34 -11.96 -7.23
N GLN A 207 6.19 -11.22 -8.33
CA GLN A 207 7.26 -11.08 -9.32
C GLN A 207 8.43 -10.24 -8.80
N MET A 208 8.14 -9.15 -8.06
CA MET A 208 9.16 -8.35 -7.37
C MET A 208 9.99 -9.20 -6.41
N ALA A 209 9.35 -10.04 -5.59
CA ALA A 209 10.03 -10.92 -4.65
C ALA A 209 11.00 -11.91 -5.32
N ARG A 210 10.66 -12.38 -6.51
CA ARG A 210 11.55 -13.25 -7.31
C ARG A 210 12.73 -12.50 -7.90
N LYS A 211 12.50 -11.25 -8.33
CA LYS A 211 13.54 -10.43 -8.97
C LYS A 211 14.49 -9.77 -7.97
N TYR A 212 14.00 -9.50 -6.77
CA TYR A 212 14.74 -8.81 -5.69
C TYR A 212 14.72 -9.65 -4.40
N PRO A 213 15.41 -10.83 -4.41
CA PRO A 213 15.40 -11.75 -3.26
C PRO A 213 16.06 -11.16 -2.01
N GLN A 214 16.79 -10.06 -2.13
CA GLN A 214 17.37 -9.31 -1.02
C GLN A 214 16.34 -8.51 -0.19
N PHE A 215 15.10 -8.39 -0.67
CA PHE A 215 14.01 -7.71 0.04
C PHE A 215 12.96 -8.72 0.53
N THR A 216 12.30 -8.40 1.62
CA THR A 216 11.08 -9.08 2.04
C THR A 216 9.87 -8.30 1.52
N LEU A 217 9.12 -8.89 0.60
CA LEU A 217 7.92 -8.27 0.02
C LEU A 217 6.67 -9.02 0.46
N ALA A 218 5.61 -8.28 0.81
CA ALA A 218 4.31 -8.88 1.07
C ALA A 218 3.19 -8.00 0.53
N SER A 219 2.11 -8.62 0.06
CA SER A 219 0.84 -7.95 -0.15
C SER A 219 -0.15 -8.35 0.93
N ILE A 220 -1.00 -7.43 1.39
CA ILE A 220 -1.89 -7.69 2.52
C ILE A 220 -3.31 -7.17 2.29
N HIS A 221 -4.28 -7.80 2.96
CA HIS A 221 -5.61 -7.23 3.19
C HIS A 221 -5.75 -6.80 4.65
N PRO A 222 -6.13 -5.54 4.92
CA PRO A 222 -6.24 -5.03 6.28
C PRO A 222 -7.53 -5.45 7.01
N GLY A 223 -8.42 -6.19 6.36
CA GLY A 223 -9.79 -6.42 6.82
C GLY A 223 -10.75 -5.33 6.34
N VAL A 224 -12.02 -5.46 6.71
CA VAL A 224 -13.05 -4.44 6.44
C VAL A 224 -12.96 -3.37 7.53
N VAL A 225 -12.18 -2.32 7.26
CA VAL A 225 -11.82 -1.30 8.26
C VAL A 225 -12.65 -0.04 8.07
N ARG A 226 -13.06 0.59 9.18
CA ARG A 226 -13.74 1.89 9.17
C ARG A 226 -12.76 2.98 8.72
N THR A 227 -12.68 3.20 7.42
CA THR A 227 -11.87 4.29 6.84
C THR A 227 -12.73 5.16 5.93
N ASN A 228 -12.25 6.37 5.62
CA ASN A 228 -12.90 7.25 4.64
C ASN A 228 -12.88 6.69 3.20
N LEU A 229 -12.26 5.53 2.97
CA LEU A 229 -12.23 4.86 1.68
C LEU A 229 -13.65 4.54 1.17
N MET A 230 -14.54 4.06 2.06
CA MET A 230 -15.93 3.79 1.72
C MET A 230 -16.75 5.07 1.47
N ASN A 231 -16.46 6.15 2.18
CA ASN A 231 -17.14 7.43 1.99
C ASN A 231 -16.82 8.04 0.60
N ASN A 232 -15.65 7.76 0.08
CA ASN A 232 -15.18 8.22 -1.23
C ASN A 232 -15.54 7.27 -2.39
N ALA A 233 -16.24 6.16 -2.13
CA ALA A 233 -16.68 5.17 -3.12
C ALA A 233 -17.90 5.67 -3.93
N THR A 234 -17.78 6.83 -4.58
CA THR A 234 -18.88 7.54 -5.23
C THR A 234 -19.33 6.91 -6.54
N GLY A 235 -18.54 6.02 -7.13
CA GLY A 235 -18.90 5.20 -8.30
C GLY A 235 -19.81 4.01 -7.98
N SER A 236 -20.12 3.75 -6.71
CA SER A 236 -21.04 2.69 -6.30
C SER A 236 -22.50 3.15 -6.38
N PRO A 237 -23.47 2.24 -6.73
CA PRO A 237 -24.88 2.53 -6.61
C PRO A 237 -25.22 3.02 -5.20
N TRP A 238 -26.13 4.01 -5.11
CA TRP A 238 -26.51 4.64 -3.84
C TRP A 238 -27.01 3.63 -2.78
N VAL A 239 -27.68 2.55 -3.22
CA VAL A 239 -28.17 1.46 -2.36
C VAL A 239 -27.00 0.76 -1.63
N ILE A 240 -25.90 0.48 -2.33
CA ILE A 240 -24.72 -0.15 -1.74
C ILE A 240 -24.05 0.80 -0.74
N ARG A 241 -24.05 2.10 -1.04
CA ARG A 241 -23.54 3.13 -0.12
C ARG A 241 -24.36 3.21 1.18
N VAL A 242 -25.71 3.16 1.06
CA VAL A 242 -26.61 3.17 2.21
C VAL A 242 -26.46 1.88 3.03
N LEU A 243 -26.41 0.71 2.38
CA LEU A 243 -26.17 -0.56 3.06
C LEU A 243 -24.81 -0.58 3.76
N GLY A 244 -23.77 -0.01 3.18
CA GLY A 244 -22.45 0.15 3.80
C GLY A 244 -22.48 1.06 5.03
N MET A 245 -23.31 2.11 5.04
CA MET A 245 -23.51 2.97 6.22
C MET A 245 -24.25 2.25 7.36
N VAL A 246 -25.20 1.38 7.04
CA VAL A 246 -25.95 0.58 8.04
C VAL A 246 -25.12 -0.60 8.55
N ALA A 247 -24.26 -1.19 7.73
CA ALA A 247 -23.34 -2.26 8.10
C ALA A 247 -22.21 -1.81 9.05
N ASN A 248 -22.21 -0.57 9.48
CA ASN A 248 -21.21 0.06 10.38
C ASN A 248 -20.99 -0.69 11.73
N LYS A 249 -21.82 -1.68 12.06
CA LYS A 249 -21.65 -2.54 13.24
C LYS A 249 -20.68 -3.73 13.04
N VAL A 250 -20.24 -3.99 11.79
CA VAL A 250 -19.39 -5.14 11.42
C VAL A 250 -17.99 -4.68 10.99
N VAL A 251 -17.73 -3.37 11.03
CA VAL A 251 -16.49 -2.77 10.52
C VAL A 251 -15.43 -2.75 11.63
N THR A 252 -14.29 -3.32 11.32
CA THR A 252 -13.13 -3.36 12.23
C THR A 252 -12.62 -1.95 12.54
N PRO A 253 -12.33 -1.59 13.80
CA PRO A 253 -11.65 -0.35 14.15
C PRO A 253 -10.28 -0.24 13.48
N VAL A 254 -9.78 0.99 13.27
CA VAL A 254 -8.53 1.25 12.55
C VAL A 254 -7.33 0.64 13.27
N ASP A 255 -7.29 0.69 14.58
CA ASP A 255 -6.25 0.09 15.44
C ASP A 255 -6.17 -1.43 15.33
N GLN A 256 -7.28 -2.09 15.02
CA GLN A 256 -7.28 -3.54 14.74
C GLN A 256 -6.95 -3.83 13.27
N GLY A 257 -7.48 -3.01 12.35
CA GLY A 257 -7.25 -3.19 10.91
C GLY A 257 -5.80 -2.97 10.50
N VAL A 258 -5.06 -2.12 11.21
CA VAL A 258 -3.66 -1.82 10.93
C VAL A 258 -2.71 -2.99 11.25
N LYS A 259 -3.16 -3.97 12.05
CA LYS A 259 -2.29 -5.04 12.55
C LYS A 259 -1.64 -5.89 11.45
N ASN A 260 -2.37 -6.19 10.36
CA ASN A 260 -1.81 -7.03 9.30
C ASN A 260 -0.63 -6.36 8.60
N GLN A 261 -0.75 -5.06 8.28
CA GLN A 261 0.35 -4.33 7.62
C GLN A 261 1.53 -4.08 8.56
N LEU A 262 1.28 -3.84 9.86
CA LEU A 262 2.33 -3.72 10.85
C LEU A 262 3.05 -5.05 11.06
N TRP A 263 2.29 -6.15 11.22
CA TRP A 263 2.85 -7.49 11.31
C TRP A 263 3.73 -7.81 10.09
N ALA A 264 3.22 -7.60 8.88
CA ALA A 264 3.97 -7.88 7.65
C ALA A 264 5.26 -7.06 7.55
N SER A 265 5.31 -5.87 8.17
CA SER A 265 6.47 -4.99 8.12
C SER A 265 7.59 -5.35 9.11
N VAL A 266 7.34 -6.25 10.09
CA VAL A 266 8.34 -6.54 11.14
C VAL A 266 8.47 -8.04 11.50
N ALA A 267 7.45 -8.86 11.23
CA ALA A 267 7.45 -10.27 11.64
C ALA A 267 8.45 -11.09 10.82
N ARG A 268 9.16 -12.02 11.49
CA ARG A 268 10.16 -12.87 10.84
C ARG A 268 9.56 -13.98 10.00
N GLU A 269 8.30 -14.34 10.26
CA GLU A 269 7.55 -15.41 9.61
C GLU A 269 7.03 -14.99 8.21
N VAL A 270 7.17 -13.73 7.83
CA VAL A 270 6.74 -13.23 6.52
C VAL A 270 7.56 -13.89 5.42
N LYS A 271 6.86 -14.60 4.54
CA LYS A 271 7.44 -15.18 3.33
C LYS A 271 7.38 -14.16 2.20
N SER A 272 8.53 -13.88 1.60
CA SER A 272 8.60 -12.89 0.52
C SER A 272 7.77 -13.34 -0.69
N GLY A 273 6.98 -12.41 -1.22
CA GLY A 273 6.05 -12.65 -2.33
C GLY A 273 4.67 -13.16 -1.94
N GLU A 274 4.40 -13.39 -0.66
CA GLU A 274 3.12 -13.93 -0.18
C GLU A 274 2.06 -12.82 -0.01
N TYR A 275 0.78 -13.23 -0.12
CA TYR A 275 -0.38 -12.43 0.25
C TYR A 275 -0.93 -12.90 1.59
N TYR A 276 -1.30 -11.97 2.48
CA TYR A 276 -1.80 -12.28 3.81
C TYR A 276 -3.18 -11.71 4.08
N GLU A 277 -4.10 -12.62 4.50
CA GLU A 277 -5.48 -12.32 4.90
C GLU A 277 -6.04 -13.47 5.75
N PRO A 278 -6.33 -13.28 7.05
CA PRO A 278 -6.01 -12.14 7.92
C PRO A 278 -4.54 -12.10 8.37
N VAL A 279 -4.27 -11.51 9.54
CA VAL A 279 -2.91 -11.35 10.08
C VAL A 279 -2.17 -12.69 10.13
N GLY A 280 -1.05 -12.75 9.40
CA GLY A 280 -0.15 -13.90 9.39
C GLY A 280 -0.65 -15.15 8.64
N ILE A 281 -1.84 -15.11 8.03
CA ILE A 281 -2.38 -16.24 7.26
C ILE A 281 -2.14 -15.97 5.77
N GLY A 282 -1.28 -16.78 5.17
CA GLY A 282 -0.89 -16.66 3.77
C GLY A 282 -1.90 -17.31 2.80
N GLY A 283 -1.79 -16.90 1.54
CA GLY A 283 -2.58 -17.40 0.41
C GLY A 283 -3.69 -16.47 -0.06
N PRO A 284 -3.74 -16.16 -1.39
CA PRO A 284 -4.81 -15.35 -1.94
C PRO A 284 -6.14 -16.13 -1.95
N GLN A 285 -7.25 -15.38 -1.90
CA GLN A 285 -8.60 -15.96 -1.88
C GLN A 285 -9.05 -16.47 -3.27
N THR A 286 -8.24 -16.28 -4.30
CA THR A 286 -8.52 -16.77 -5.66
C THR A 286 -7.27 -17.37 -6.30
N PRO A 287 -7.42 -18.42 -7.14
CA PRO A 287 -6.29 -19.01 -7.86
C PRO A 287 -5.54 -17.99 -8.76
N LYS A 288 -6.21 -16.93 -9.21
CA LYS A 288 -5.58 -15.88 -10.02
C LYS A 288 -4.47 -15.13 -9.30
N GLY A 289 -4.53 -14.99 -7.98
CA GLY A 289 -3.46 -14.40 -7.18
C GLY A 289 -2.19 -15.25 -7.17
N GLU A 290 -2.28 -16.53 -7.58
CA GLU A 290 -1.16 -17.46 -7.69
C GLU A 290 -0.78 -17.76 -9.15
N ASP A 291 -1.46 -17.16 -10.13
CA ASP A 291 -1.19 -17.37 -11.55
C ASP A 291 0.13 -16.67 -11.96
N ASP A 292 1.18 -17.46 -12.03
CA ASP A 292 2.52 -17.00 -12.36
C ASP A 292 2.63 -16.49 -13.81
N ALA A 293 1.86 -17.06 -14.75
CA ALA A 293 1.86 -16.62 -16.15
C ALA A 293 1.18 -15.23 -16.26
N LEU A 294 0.08 -15.01 -15.55
CA LEU A 294 -0.57 -13.71 -15.47
C LEU A 294 0.34 -12.71 -14.73
N GLY A 295 1.01 -13.14 -13.66
CA GLY A 295 1.97 -12.33 -12.92
C GLY A 295 3.12 -11.84 -13.80
N LEU A 296 3.67 -12.72 -14.64
CA LEU A 296 4.72 -12.34 -15.59
C LEU A 296 4.21 -11.32 -16.62
N LYS A 297 3.00 -11.51 -17.17
CA LYS A 297 2.38 -10.54 -18.09
C LYS A 297 2.16 -9.18 -17.44
N VAL A 298 1.70 -9.14 -16.17
CA VAL A 298 1.55 -7.89 -15.42
C VAL A 298 2.89 -7.20 -15.24
N TRP A 299 3.94 -7.98 -14.89
CA TRP A 299 5.29 -7.46 -14.75
C TRP A 299 5.81 -6.86 -16.06
N GLU A 300 5.80 -7.61 -17.15
CA GLU A 300 6.31 -7.18 -18.46
C GLU A 300 5.58 -5.96 -19.00
N TRP A 301 4.26 -5.94 -18.86
CA TRP A 301 3.45 -4.79 -19.24
C TRP A 301 3.85 -3.55 -18.41
N THR A 302 4.02 -3.71 -17.10
CA THR A 302 4.41 -2.60 -16.21
C THR A 302 5.79 -2.07 -16.54
N GLU A 303 6.79 -2.93 -16.77
CA GLU A 303 8.13 -2.50 -17.17
C GLU A 303 8.11 -1.71 -18.49
N LYS A 304 7.29 -2.16 -19.46
CA LYS A 304 7.10 -1.44 -20.72
C LYS A 304 6.46 -0.08 -20.52
N GLU A 305 5.41 0.02 -19.72
CA GLU A 305 4.70 1.27 -19.45
C GLU A 305 5.55 2.28 -18.67
N LEU A 306 6.42 1.79 -17.81
CA LEU A 306 7.34 2.60 -17.00
C LEU A 306 8.74 2.75 -17.62
N GLN A 307 8.92 2.39 -18.90
CA GLN A 307 10.13 2.62 -19.62
C GLN A 307 10.39 4.15 -19.78
N GLY A 308 11.60 4.60 -19.48
CA GLY A 308 11.96 6.03 -19.55
C GLY A 308 11.70 6.82 -18.26
N TYR A 309 11.15 6.20 -17.24
CA TYR A 309 11.17 6.75 -15.89
C TYR A 309 12.36 6.19 -15.12
N GLU A 310 13.38 7.06 -14.92
CA GLU A 310 14.64 6.76 -14.22
C GLU A 310 14.93 7.79 -13.12
#